data_45e41bf56b778b044e444ab4f8cb5490
#
_entry.id   45e41bf56b778b044e444ab4f8cb5490
#
_cell.length_a   1.000
_cell.length_b   1.000
_cell.length_c   1.000
_cell.angle_alpha   90.00
_cell.angle_beta   90.00
_cell.angle_gamma   90.00
#
_symmetry.space_group_name_H-M   'P 1'
#
loop_
_entity.id
_entity.type
_entity.pdbx_description
1 polymer ?
#
loop_
_entity_poly.entity_id
_entity_poly.type
_entity_poly.pdbx_seq_one_letter_code
_entity_poly.pdbx_strand_id
1 'polypeptide(L)'
;MSSITYIEAIRAAQEKALADDPRVFLYGQDVGNFGGAFKATKNLATKFPGRVFDAPLSEDAIIGMAVGAAIEGMRPIVEMQFADFSTCGFNQIVNHAATLYYRTGVPCPIVVRLPSGGTSGGGPFHSQSMEALYAHYPGLVVMTPATVEDAYSMLLDAVVLLSLIHI
;
A
#
# COMPACT_ATOMS: atom_id res chain seq x y z
N MET A 1 -3.38 -0.11 -28.95
CA MET A 1 -3.31 -0.58 -27.54
C MET A 1 -4.65 -0.26 -26.91
N SER A 2 -5.33 -1.21 -26.28
CA SER A 2 -6.54 -0.92 -25.51
C SER A 2 -6.16 0.04 -24.38
N SER A 3 -6.85 1.16 -24.26
CA SER A 3 -6.67 2.08 -23.13
C SER A 3 -7.11 1.37 -21.85
N ILE A 4 -6.23 1.31 -20.86
CA ILE A 4 -6.55 0.80 -19.53
C ILE A 4 -6.84 1.98 -18.60
N THR A 5 -7.67 1.77 -17.60
CA THR A 5 -7.96 2.77 -16.58
C THR A 5 -6.84 2.80 -15.54
N TYR A 6 -6.78 3.90 -14.78
CA TYR A 6 -5.82 4.06 -13.67
C TYR A 6 -5.91 2.92 -12.65
N ILE A 7 -7.13 2.51 -12.27
CA ILE A 7 -7.36 1.39 -11.35
C ILE A 7 -6.88 0.06 -11.93
N GLU A 8 -7.06 -0.15 -13.24
CA GLU A 8 -6.56 -1.35 -13.91
C GLU A 8 -5.04 -1.39 -13.96
N ALA A 9 -4.37 -0.24 -14.09
CA ALA A 9 -2.92 -0.14 -14.03
C ALA A 9 -2.39 -0.52 -12.64
N ILE A 10 -3.00 0.00 -11.56
CA ILE A 10 -2.67 -0.40 -10.18
C ILE A 10 -2.85 -1.91 -10.00
N ARG A 11 -3.98 -2.46 -10.44
CA ARG A 11 -4.23 -3.90 -10.33
C ARG A 11 -3.22 -4.73 -11.10
N ALA A 12 -2.88 -4.32 -12.32
CA ALA A 12 -1.88 -5.01 -13.13
C ALA A 12 -0.48 -4.98 -12.50
N ALA A 13 -0.09 -3.86 -11.87
CA ALA A 13 1.17 -3.76 -11.13
C ALA A 13 1.19 -4.69 -9.91
N GLN A 14 0.12 -4.74 -9.13
CA GLN A 14 -0.01 -5.66 -8.00
C GLN A 14 0.02 -7.13 -8.45
N GLU A 15 -0.69 -7.45 -9.53
CA GLU A 15 -0.68 -8.80 -10.12
C GLU A 15 0.71 -9.22 -10.55
N LYS A 16 1.44 -8.32 -11.22
CA LYS A 16 2.83 -8.57 -11.63
C LYS A 16 3.75 -8.73 -10.43
N ALA A 17 3.67 -7.88 -9.44
CA ALA A 17 4.47 -8.00 -8.22
C ALA A 17 4.25 -9.34 -7.50
N LEU A 18 3.00 -9.77 -7.38
CA LEU A 18 2.64 -11.08 -6.82
C LEU A 18 3.15 -12.25 -7.66
N ALA A 19 3.19 -12.11 -8.99
CA ALA A 19 3.68 -13.17 -9.88
C ALA A 19 5.20 -13.30 -9.85
N ASP A 20 5.91 -12.16 -9.79
CA ASP A 20 7.36 -12.12 -9.92
C ASP A 20 8.11 -12.48 -8.63
N ASP A 21 7.55 -12.17 -7.45
CA ASP A 21 8.23 -12.40 -6.16
C ASP A 21 7.30 -13.14 -5.17
N PRO A 22 7.65 -14.36 -4.76
CA PRO A 22 6.85 -15.13 -3.80
C PRO A 22 6.77 -14.50 -2.40
N ARG A 23 7.64 -13.55 -2.07
CA ARG A 23 7.64 -12.82 -0.79
C ARG A 23 6.58 -11.72 -0.76
N VAL A 24 6.09 -11.29 -1.93
CA VAL A 24 5.04 -10.26 -2.02
C VAL A 24 3.70 -10.87 -1.59
N PHE A 25 3.01 -10.19 -0.71
CA PHE A 25 1.61 -10.45 -0.41
C PHE A 25 0.84 -9.13 -0.29
N LEU A 26 -0.47 -9.19 -0.49
CA LEU A 26 -1.36 -8.05 -0.42
C LEU A 26 -2.33 -8.24 0.74
N TYR A 27 -2.44 -7.24 1.59
CA TYR A 27 -3.16 -7.29 2.84
C TYR A 27 -3.82 -5.95 3.13
N GLY A 28 -5.02 -5.97 3.66
CA GLY A 28 -5.74 -4.73 3.98
C GLY A 28 -7.22 -4.95 4.16
N GLN A 29 -7.97 -3.87 4.21
CA GLN A 29 -9.41 -3.92 4.43
C GLN A 29 -10.14 -4.21 3.11
N ASP A 30 -10.95 -5.27 3.08
CA ASP A 30 -11.77 -5.69 1.93
C ASP A 30 -10.98 -5.99 0.64
N VAL A 31 -9.67 -6.22 0.72
CA VAL A 31 -8.81 -6.45 -0.46
C VAL A 31 -8.94 -7.85 -1.03
N GLY A 32 -9.43 -8.80 -0.25
CA GLY A 32 -9.61 -10.19 -0.63
C GLY A 32 -10.73 -10.39 -1.65
N ASN A 33 -11.77 -11.13 -1.29
CA ASN A 33 -12.86 -11.48 -2.20
C ASN A 33 -13.66 -10.28 -2.70
N PHE A 34 -13.79 -9.23 -1.89
CA PHE A 34 -14.47 -8.00 -2.31
C PHE A 34 -13.69 -7.22 -3.38
N GLY A 35 -12.36 -7.33 -3.37
CA GLY A 35 -11.49 -6.74 -4.39
C GLY A 35 -11.12 -5.28 -4.16
N GLY A 36 -11.13 -4.83 -2.91
CA GLY A 36 -10.83 -3.46 -2.50
C GLY A 36 -12.01 -2.49 -2.66
N ALA A 37 -11.98 -1.39 -1.91
CA ALA A 37 -13.02 -0.36 -1.96
C ALA A 37 -13.22 0.19 -3.38
N PHE A 38 -12.14 0.35 -4.13
CA PHE A 38 -12.12 0.85 -5.51
C PHE A 38 -11.88 -0.26 -6.55
N LYS A 39 -11.99 -1.52 -6.17
CA LYS A 39 -11.76 -2.69 -7.05
C LYS A 39 -10.34 -2.80 -7.62
N ALA A 40 -9.37 -2.19 -6.93
CA ALA A 40 -7.96 -2.26 -7.32
C ALA A 40 -7.34 -3.65 -7.14
N THR A 41 -7.95 -4.51 -6.32
CA THR A 41 -7.47 -5.89 -6.06
C THR A 41 -8.42 -6.96 -6.57
N LYS A 42 -9.38 -6.58 -7.43
CA LYS A 42 -10.40 -7.48 -7.98
C LYS A 42 -9.77 -8.74 -8.60
N ASN A 43 -10.23 -9.91 -8.18
CA ASN A 43 -9.80 -11.25 -8.62
C ASN A 43 -8.38 -11.66 -8.20
N LEU A 44 -7.60 -10.82 -7.51
CA LEU A 44 -6.24 -11.17 -7.11
C LEU A 44 -6.23 -12.29 -6.05
N ALA A 45 -7.17 -12.30 -5.12
CA ALA A 45 -7.28 -13.37 -4.11
C ALA A 45 -7.50 -14.76 -4.74
N THR A 46 -8.27 -14.83 -5.82
CA THR A 46 -8.49 -16.07 -6.56
C THR A 46 -7.26 -16.49 -7.37
N LYS A 47 -6.52 -15.52 -7.96
CA LYS A 47 -5.30 -15.79 -8.72
C LYS A 47 -4.12 -16.19 -7.84
N PHE A 48 -4.04 -15.63 -6.64
CA PHE A 48 -2.93 -15.80 -5.69
C PHE A 48 -3.46 -16.24 -4.31
N PRO A 49 -4.01 -17.45 -4.19
CA PRO A 49 -4.58 -17.91 -2.94
C PRO A 49 -3.54 -17.92 -1.81
N GLY A 50 -3.94 -17.44 -0.63
CA GLY A 50 -3.07 -17.33 0.54
C GLY A 50 -2.09 -16.14 0.54
N ARG A 51 -2.06 -15.36 -0.55
CA ARG A 51 -1.20 -14.14 -0.63
C ARG A 51 -1.98 -12.84 -0.81
N VAL A 52 -3.28 -12.90 -0.93
CA VAL A 52 -4.17 -11.73 -0.93
C VAL A 52 -5.30 -12.02 0.04
N PHE A 53 -5.35 -11.28 1.15
CA PHE A 53 -6.27 -11.58 2.24
C PHE A 53 -6.71 -10.35 3.02
N ASP A 54 -7.89 -10.45 3.59
CA ASP A 54 -8.50 -9.36 4.34
C ASP A 54 -7.92 -9.22 5.74
N ALA A 55 -7.82 -7.99 6.19
CA ALA A 55 -7.55 -7.60 7.57
C ALA A 55 -8.86 -7.25 8.30
N PRO A 56 -8.93 -7.43 9.62
CA PRO A 56 -9.93 -6.75 10.43
C PRO A 56 -9.71 -5.22 10.38
N LEU A 57 -10.75 -4.46 10.71
CA LEU A 57 -10.66 -2.99 10.83
C LEU A 57 -9.77 -2.61 12.02
N SER A 58 -8.50 -2.41 11.76
CA SER A 58 -7.50 -1.97 12.74
C SER A 58 -6.26 -1.47 12.00
N GLU A 59 -6.24 -0.23 11.62
CA GLU A 59 -5.19 0.35 10.76
C GLU A 59 -3.82 0.27 11.40
N ASP A 60 -3.73 0.51 12.72
CA ASP A 60 -2.48 0.37 13.47
C ASP A 60 -1.94 -1.07 13.40
N ALA A 61 -2.80 -2.06 13.63
CA ALA A 61 -2.42 -3.47 13.55
C ALA A 61 -2.05 -3.91 12.12
N ILE A 62 -2.74 -3.36 11.11
CA ILE A 62 -2.44 -3.63 9.69
C ILE A 62 -1.01 -3.22 9.36
N ILE A 63 -0.61 -2.00 9.71
CA ILE A 63 0.76 -1.52 9.46
C ILE A 63 1.76 -2.26 10.35
N GLY A 64 1.47 -2.46 11.64
CA GLY A 64 2.35 -3.18 12.56
C GLY A 64 2.65 -4.62 12.10
N MET A 65 1.65 -5.33 11.59
CA MET A 65 1.85 -6.66 11.02
C MET A 65 2.72 -6.62 9.76
N ALA A 66 2.51 -5.62 8.89
CA ALA A 66 3.36 -5.45 7.71
C ALA A 66 4.82 -5.18 8.08
N VAL A 67 5.07 -4.37 9.10
CA VAL A 67 6.43 -4.13 9.64
C VAL A 67 7.05 -5.44 10.13
N GLY A 68 6.31 -6.22 10.92
CA GLY A 68 6.79 -7.53 11.40
C GLY A 68 7.09 -8.49 10.24
N ALA A 69 6.21 -8.58 9.25
CA ALA A 69 6.41 -9.41 8.06
C ALA A 69 7.63 -8.96 7.24
N ALA A 70 7.86 -7.65 7.13
CA ALA A 70 9.02 -7.11 6.42
C ALA A 70 10.34 -7.45 7.13
N ILE A 71 10.38 -7.42 8.47
CA ILE A 71 11.52 -7.86 9.28
C ILE A 71 11.87 -9.32 8.99
N GLU A 72 10.87 -10.16 8.79
CA GLU A 72 11.03 -11.59 8.41
C GLU A 72 11.32 -11.80 6.90
N GLY A 73 11.57 -10.73 6.15
CA GLY A 73 12.00 -10.79 4.76
C GLY A 73 10.87 -10.83 3.72
N MET A 74 9.62 -10.65 4.14
CA MET A 74 8.48 -10.52 3.23
C MET A 74 8.40 -9.10 2.63
N ARG A 75 7.58 -8.95 1.58
CA ARG A 75 7.34 -7.67 0.89
C ARG A 75 5.84 -7.36 0.84
N PRO A 76 5.26 -6.87 1.94
CA PRO A 76 3.85 -6.57 2.00
C PRO A 76 3.47 -5.33 1.18
N ILE A 77 2.38 -5.46 0.43
CA ILE A 77 1.61 -4.33 -0.10
C ILE A 77 0.38 -4.21 0.79
N VAL A 78 0.29 -3.12 1.52
CA VAL A 78 -0.82 -2.84 2.42
C VAL A 78 -1.77 -1.85 1.76
N GLU A 79 -3.05 -2.13 1.76
CA GLU A 79 -4.07 -1.20 1.26
C GLU A 79 -4.98 -0.71 2.40
N MET A 80 -5.03 0.61 2.57
CA MET A 80 -6.06 1.29 3.34
C MET A 80 -7.23 1.65 2.42
N GLN A 81 -8.45 1.73 2.94
CA GLN A 81 -9.60 2.12 2.13
C GLN A 81 -9.52 3.58 1.67
N PHE A 82 -9.03 4.47 2.55
CA PHE A 82 -8.80 5.89 2.26
C PHE A 82 -7.54 6.37 2.98
N ALA A 83 -6.87 7.37 2.40
CA ALA A 83 -5.69 7.99 3.00
C ALA A 83 -5.97 8.59 4.38
N ASP A 84 -7.17 9.11 4.59
CA ASP A 84 -7.65 9.67 5.85
C ASP A 84 -7.45 8.71 7.02
N PHE A 85 -7.72 7.41 6.82
CA PHE A 85 -7.66 6.39 7.88
C PHE A 85 -6.23 5.99 8.23
N SER A 86 -5.24 6.37 7.42
CA SER A 86 -3.84 6.15 7.75
C SER A 86 -3.41 6.86 9.04
N THR A 87 -4.15 7.88 9.47
CA THR A 87 -3.94 8.56 10.75
C THR A 87 -4.13 7.61 11.94
N CYS A 88 -4.97 6.59 11.82
CA CYS A 88 -5.13 5.55 12.85
C CYS A 88 -3.90 4.63 12.96
N GLY A 89 -3.14 4.47 11.87
CA GLY A 89 -1.88 3.70 11.85
C GLY A 89 -0.62 4.58 11.84
N PHE A 90 -0.76 5.87 12.11
CA PHE A 90 0.31 6.86 11.97
C PHE A 90 1.57 6.51 12.76
N ASN A 91 1.40 6.08 14.02
CA ASN A 91 2.52 5.70 14.86
C ASN A 91 3.35 4.56 14.25
N GLN A 92 2.71 3.55 13.68
CA GLN A 92 3.40 2.42 13.05
C GLN A 92 4.18 2.86 11.79
N ILE A 93 3.64 3.82 11.03
CA ILE A 93 4.31 4.35 9.84
C ILE A 93 5.53 5.16 10.24
N VAL A 94 5.37 6.20 11.10
CA VAL A 94 6.42 7.21 11.32
C VAL A 94 7.43 6.83 12.41
N ASN A 95 7.01 6.13 13.47
CA ASN A 95 7.87 5.77 14.58
C ASN A 95 8.45 4.36 14.48
N HIS A 96 7.78 3.43 13.80
CA HIS A 96 8.27 2.08 13.63
C HIS A 96 8.87 1.87 12.23
N ALA A 97 8.09 1.91 11.17
CA ALA A 97 8.56 1.59 9.83
C ALA A 97 9.62 2.57 9.33
N ALA A 98 9.37 3.88 9.40
CA ALA A 98 10.29 4.91 8.90
C ALA A 98 11.64 4.92 9.62
N THR A 99 11.66 4.62 10.92
CA THR A 99 12.88 4.68 11.73
C THR A 99 13.61 3.35 11.89
N LEU A 100 12.99 2.23 11.48
CA LEU A 100 13.52 0.89 11.75
C LEU A 100 14.94 0.71 11.22
N TYR A 101 15.18 1.04 9.97
CA TYR A 101 16.51 0.88 9.37
C TYR A 101 17.57 1.73 10.06
N TYR A 102 17.27 2.99 10.36
CA TYR A 102 18.18 3.88 11.07
C TYR A 102 18.56 3.37 12.45
N ARG A 103 17.59 2.79 13.18
CA ARG A 103 17.77 2.31 14.54
C ARG A 103 18.45 0.95 14.63
N THR A 104 18.25 0.08 13.65
CA THR A 104 18.59 -1.34 13.76
C THR A 104 19.40 -1.89 12.60
N GLY A 105 19.49 -1.18 11.47
CA GLY A 105 20.05 -1.67 10.22
C GLY A 105 19.15 -2.69 9.48
N VAL A 106 17.96 -2.99 10.01
CA VAL A 106 17.03 -3.94 9.40
C VAL A 106 16.14 -3.21 8.38
N PRO A 107 16.13 -3.63 7.10
CA PRO A 107 15.25 -3.02 6.09
C PRO A 107 13.77 -3.27 6.38
N CYS A 108 12.92 -2.32 5.98
CA CYS A 108 11.48 -2.41 6.12
C CYS A 108 10.79 -2.18 4.75
N PRO A 109 10.88 -3.13 3.83
CA PRO A 109 10.34 -3.00 2.47
C PRO A 109 8.83 -3.22 2.45
N ILE A 110 8.07 -2.24 2.93
CA ILE A 110 6.61 -2.26 2.88
C ILE A 110 6.10 -1.19 1.92
N VAL A 111 5.01 -1.46 1.24
CA VAL A 111 4.27 -0.50 0.43
C VAL A 111 2.93 -0.25 1.10
N VAL A 112 2.65 0.99 1.46
CA VAL A 112 1.35 1.39 2.01
C VAL A 112 0.60 2.18 0.94
N ARG A 113 -0.44 1.57 0.38
CA ARG A 113 -1.26 2.18 -0.66
C ARG A 113 -2.44 2.92 -0.03
N LEU A 114 -2.53 4.20 -0.31
CA LEU A 114 -3.51 5.11 0.27
C LEU A 114 -4.30 5.81 -0.85
N PRO A 115 -5.52 5.39 -1.16
CA PRO A 115 -6.41 6.15 -2.03
C PRO A 115 -6.67 7.54 -1.44
N SER A 116 -6.28 8.59 -2.17
CA SER A 116 -6.22 9.98 -1.70
C SER A 116 -7.00 10.90 -2.62
N GLY A 117 -7.44 12.03 -2.10
CA GLY A 117 -8.10 13.09 -2.86
C GLY A 117 -9.62 13.12 -2.74
N GLY A 118 -10.20 14.18 -3.29
CA GLY A 118 -11.64 14.45 -3.18
C GLY A 118 -12.50 13.45 -3.94
N THR A 119 -13.53 12.92 -3.28
CA THR A 119 -14.55 12.08 -3.88
C THR A 119 -15.92 12.71 -3.75
N SER A 120 -16.78 12.53 -4.77
CA SER A 120 -18.17 13.02 -4.72
C SER A 120 -18.92 12.35 -3.57
N GLY A 121 -19.45 13.15 -2.65
CA GLY A 121 -20.20 12.67 -1.50
C GLY A 121 -19.37 12.05 -0.37
N GLY A 122 -18.04 12.03 -0.47
CA GLY A 122 -17.15 11.43 0.53
C GLY A 122 -17.06 12.22 1.84
N GLY A 123 -17.24 13.53 1.77
CA GLY A 123 -17.12 14.42 2.93
C GLY A 123 -15.69 14.51 3.46
N PRO A 124 -15.48 15.19 4.62
CA PRO A 124 -14.14 15.52 5.10
C PRO A 124 -13.33 14.32 5.59
N PHE A 125 -13.95 13.17 5.87
CA PHE A 125 -13.26 11.97 6.35
C PHE A 125 -12.87 10.98 5.24
N HIS A 126 -13.14 11.32 3.96
CA HIS A 126 -12.86 10.45 2.82
C HIS A 126 -12.32 11.26 1.63
N SER A 127 -11.76 12.43 1.87
CA SER A 127 -11.37 13.36 0.79
C SER A 127 -10.09 14.14 1.10
N GLN A 128 -9.30 13.70 2.08
CA GLN A 128 -8.06 14.35 2.45
C GLN A 128 -6.90 13.92 1.54
N SER A 129 -5.89 14.78 1.45
CA SER A 129 -4.62 14.54 0.79
C SER A 129 -3.52 14.53 1.85
N MET A 130 -2.98 13.35 2.14
CA MET A 130 -2.09 13.12 3.29
C MET A 130 -0.60 13.11 2.91
N GLU A 131 -0.26 13.27 1.65
CA GLU A 131 1.11 13.18 1.13
C GLU A 131 2.08 14.16 1.79
N ALA A 132 1.66 15.40 2.05
CA ALA A 132 2.50 16.41 2.71
C ALA A 132 2.85 16.03 4.15
N LEU A 133 1.90 15.36 4.86
CA LEU A 133 2.14 14.86 6.21
C LEU A 133 3.26 13.84 6.22
N TYR A 134 3.21 12.85 5.33
CA TYR A 134 4.20 11.78 5.28
C TYR A 134 5.52 12.22 4.66
N ALA A 135 5.51 13.15 3.69
CA ALA A 135 6.73 13.70 3.10
C ALA A 135 7.60 14.47 4.11
N HIS A 136 7.03 14.87 5.25
CA HIS A 136 7.77 15.52 6.34
C HIS A 136 8.66 14.56 7.13
N TYR A 137 8.39 13.24 7.10
CA TYR A 137 9.10 12.26 7.93
C TYR A 137 10.27 11.61 7.17
N PRO A 138 11.52 11.71 7.69
CA PRO A 138 12.67 10.99 7.14
C PRO A 138 12.46 9.47 7.20
N GLY A 139 12.96 8.78 6.19
CA GLY A 139 12.83 7.32 6.08
C GLY A 139 11.61 6.84 5.31
N LEU A 140 10.73 7.77 4.89
CA LEU A 140 9.61 7.50 3.99
C LEU A 140 9.93 7.99 2.58
N VAL A 141 9.48 7.23 1.59
CA VAL A 141 9.40 7.67 0.19
C VAL A 141 7.93 7.86 -0.14
N VAL A 142 7.52 9.06 -0.52
CA VAL A 142 6.14 9.36 -0.90
C VAL A 142 6.06 9.46 -2.42
N MET A 143 5.17 8.67 -3.01
CA MET A 143 4.93 8.65 -4.45
C MET A 143 3.48 9.05 -4.73
N THR A 144 3.28 9.97 -5.69
CA THR A 144 1.95 10.47 -6.09
C THR A 144 1.81 10.33 -7.61
N PRO A 145 1.52 9.12 -8.11
CA PRO A 145 1.43 8.87 -9.54
C PRO A 145 0.29 9.69 -10.17
N ALA A 146 0.59 10.37 -11.26
CA ALA A 146 -0.35 11.26 -11.94
C ALA A 146 -0.95 10.64 -13.20
N THR A 147 -0.25 9.73 -13.84
CA THR A 147 -0.68 9.06 -15.07
C THR A 147 -0.95 7.57 -14.85
N VAL A 148 -1.56 6.92 -15.84
CA VAL A 148 -1.78 5.47 -15.84
C VAL A 148 -0.44 4.73 -15.83
N GLU A 149 0.52 5.22 -16.60
CA GLU A 149 1.88 4.70 -16.68
C GLU A 149 2.62 4.83 -15.36
N ASP A 150 2.50 5.99 -14.69
CA ASP A 150 3.10 6.21 -13.37
C ASP A 150 2.51 5.26 -12.34
N ALA A 151 1.18 5.09 -12.33
CA ALA A 151 0.50 4.21 -11.39
C ALA A 151 0.98 2.75 -11.50
N TYR A 152 1.32 2.32 -12.70
CA TYR A 152 1.88 0.99 -12.93
C TYR A 152 3.36 0.91 -12.54
N SER A 153 4.20 1.79 -13.07
CA SER A 153 5.66 1.71 -12.91
C SER A 153 6.10 2.04 -11.49
N MET A 154 5.59 3.13 -10.92
CA MET A 154 5.98 3.54 -9.57
C MET A 154 5.57 2.51 -8.50
N LEU A 155 4.43 1.83 -8.68
CA LEU A 155 4.05 0.76 -7.75
C LEU A 155 5.00 -0.44 -7.84
N LEU A 156 5.45 -0.81 -9.02
CA LEU A 156 6.47 -1.87 -9.19
C LEU A 156 7.82 -1.47 -8.60
N ASP A 157 8.26 -0.23 -8.85
CA ASP A 157 9.49 0.31 -8.27
C ASP A 157 9.41 0.31 -6.74
N ALA A 158 8.26 0.69 -6.19
CA ALA A 158 7.99 0.67 -4.77
C ALA A 158 8.24 -0.70 -4.12
N VAL A 159 7.77 -1.77 -4.76
CA VAL A 159 7.91 -3.15 -4.25
C VAL A 159 9.37 -3.60 -4.19
N VAL A 160 10.25 -3.12 -5.09
CA VAL A 160 11.66 -3.52 -5.10
C VAL A 160 12.55 -2.69 -4.19
N LEU A 161 12.12 -1.51 -3.79
CA LEU A 161 12.86 -0.67 -2.84
C LEU A 161 12.93 -1.33 -1.45
N LEU A 162 14.01 -1.04 -0.72
CA LEU A 162 14.25 -1.57 0.64
C LEU A 162 13.77 -0.64 1.75
N SER A 163 13.02 0.40 1.40
CA SER A 163 12.48 1.40 2.31
C SER A 163 10.96 1.38 2.30
N LEU A 164 10.35 1.92 3.34
CA LEU A 164 8.91 2.14 3.38
C LEU A 164 8.49 3.13 2.29
N ILE A 165 7.54 2.74 1.47
CA ILE A 165 7.00 3.56 0.39
C ILE A 165 5.51 3.77 0.59
N HIS A 166 5.13 5.01 0.45
CA HIS A 166 3.77 5.49 0.56
C HIS A 166 3.27 5.94 -0.83
N ILE A 167 2.22 5.32 -1.33
CA ILE A 167 1.64 5.62 -2.65
C ILE A 167 0.17 5.98 -2.49
#